data_f6efe31dbc215e29db33a445384c7aac
#
_entry.id   f6efe31dbc215e29db33a445384c7aac
#
_cell.length_a   1.000
_cell.length_b   1.000
_cell.length_c   1.000
_cell.angle_alpha   90.00
_cell.angle_beta   90.00
_cell.angle_gamma   90.00
#
_symmetry.space_group_name_H-M   'P 1'
#
loop_
_entity.id
_entity.type
_entity.pdbx_description
1 polymer ?
#
loop_
_entity_poly.entity_id
_entity_poly.type
_entity_poly.pdbx_seq_one_letter_code
_entity_poly.pdbx_strand_id
1 'polypeptide(L)'
;MKKSTIVIIVVVVILIAIIAGLVSSYNGVVSLSEEVDNKFATIDTMLQRRADLIPNLVNTVKGYTNQEQAVIDSVTDARAKLAGANSVGEKANADQELTSALNNLLVVVENYPDLKSSQNFINLSDELAGTENRIATARKDYNDAVKKYNTKIKKEKQPKQKTTQKSVVEKFYIYATLLCR
;
A
#
# COMPACT_ATOMS: atom_id res chain seq x y z
N MET A 1 -1.94 -50.34 -28.34
CA MET A 1 -2.86 -49.16 -28.22
C MET A 1 -3.10 -48.62 -29.61
N LYS A 2 -4.36 -48.36 -30.01
CA LYS A 2 -4.69 -47.77 -31.32
C LYS A 2 -4.14 -46.34 -31.37
N LYS A 3 -3.56 -45.91 -32.51
CA LYS A 3 -3.00 -44.55 -32.73
C LYS A 3 -3.96 -43.46 -32.27
N SER A 4 -5.26 -43.63 -32.46
CA SER A 4 -6.32 -42.73 -31.99
C SER A 4 -6.37 -42.56 -30.48
N THR A 5 -6.15 -43.63 -29.71
CA THR A 5 -6.16 -43.56 -28.23
C THR A 5 -4.99 -42.73 -27.66
N ILE A 6 -3.82 -42.84 -28.32
CA ILE A 6 -2.62 -42.05 -27.95
C ILE A 6 -2.89 -40.55 -28.20
N VAL A 7 -3.49 -40.20 -29.32
CA VAL A 7 -3.82 -38.81 -29.65
C VAL A 7 -4.79 -38.20 -28.64
N ILE A 8 -5.82 -38.95 -28.22
CA ILE A 8 -6.77 -38.48 -27.20
C ILE A 8 -6.08 -38.23 -25.87
N ILE A 9 -5.22 -39.13 -25.42
CA ILE A 9 -4.46 -38.98 -24.18
C ILE A 9 -3.59 -37.72 -24.22
N VAL A 10 -2.87 -37.48 -25.31
CA VAL A 10 -2.03 -36.29 -25.48
C VAL A 10 -2.86 -35.00 -25.41
N VAL A 11 -4.01 -34.97 -26.08
CA VAL A 11 -4.91 -33.80 -26.06
C VAL A 11 -5.40 -33.53 -24.62
N VAL A 12 -5.82 -34.57 -23.90
CA VAL A 12 -6.27 -34.45 -22.50
C VAL A 12 -5.14 -33.91 -21.60
N VAL A 13 -3.92 -34.42 -21.73
CA VAL A 13 -2.77 -33.94 -20.96
C VAL A 13 -2.48 -32.48 -21.25
N ILE A 14 -2.54 -32.05 -22.51
CA ILE A 14 -2.36 -30.63 -22.89
C ILE A 14 -3.45 -29.76 -22.27
N LEU A 15 -4.71 -30.18 -22.30
CA LEU A 15 -5.80 -29.42 -21.67
C LEU A 15 -5.62 -29.28 -20.16
N ILE A 16 -5.23 -30.35 -19.47
CA ILE A 16 -4.94 -30.31 -18.03
C ILE A 16 -3.78 -29.33 -17.75
N ALA A 17 -2.72 -29.36 -18.53
CA ALA A 17 -1.60 -28.45 -18.37
C ALA A 17 -1.99 -26.98 -18.56
N ILE A 18 -2.87 -26.67 -19.54
CA ILE A 18 -3.40 -25.32 -19.76
C ILE A 18 -4.25 -24.86 -18.56
N ILE A 19 -5.15 -25.71 -18.07
CA ILE A 19 -6.01 -25.39 -16.92
C ILE A 19 -5.16 -25.15 -15.66
N ALA A 20 -4.18 -26.03 -15.39
CA ALA A 20 -3.26 -25.87 -14.27
C ALA A 20 -2.49 -24.57 -14.34
N GLY A 21 -2.03 -24.17 -15.54
CA GLY A 21 -1.37 -22.86 -15.77
C GLY A 21 -2.28 -21.67 -15.47
N LEU A 22 -3.54 -21.72 -15.90
CA LEU A 22 -4.52 -20.65 -15.64
C LEU A 22 -4.83 -20.53 -14.14
N VAL A 23 -5.04 -21.64 -13.44
CA VAL A 23 -5.30 -21.66 -11.99
C VAL A 23 -4.10 -21.11 -11.22
N SER A 24 -2.89 -21.52 -11.59
CA SER A 24 -1.65 -21.01 -10.95
C SER A 24 -1.49 -19.51 -11.15
N SER A 25 -1.79 -19.00 -12.35
CA SER A 25 -1.74 -17.57 -12.65
C SER A 25 -2.76 -16.78 -11.85
N TYR A 26 -4.00 -17.26 -11.78
CA TYR A 26 -5.07 -16.68 -10.97
C TYR A 26 -4.70 -16.61 -9.48
N ASN A 27 -4.26 -17.73 -8.91
CA ASN A 27 -3.83 -17.79 -7.51
C ASN A 27 -2.69 -16.80 -7.22
N GLY A 28 -1.77 -16.60 -8.16
CA GLY A 28 -0.70 -15.63 -8.02
C GLY A 28 -1.18 -14.17 -7.98
N VAL A 29 -2.26 -13.82 -8.71
CA VAL A 29 -2.87 -12.48 -8.64
C VAL A 29 -3.61 -12.29 -7.33
N VAL A 30 -4.39 -13.29 -6.90
CA VAL A 30 -5.12 -13.25 -5.63
C VAL A 30 -4.16 -13.08 -4.45
N SER A 31 -3.07 -13.83 -4.40
CA SER A 31 -2.06 -13.72 -3.35
C SER A 31 -1.42 -12.33 -3.28
N LEU A 32 -1.16 -11.69 -4.42
CA LEU A 32 -0.63 -10.32 -4.46
C LEU A 32 -1.68 -9.27 -4.05
N SER A 33 -2.97 -9.50 -4.34
CA SER A 33 -4.05 -8.65 -3.85
C SER A 33 -4.13 -8.70 -2.32
N GLU A 34 -4.11 -9.89 -1.74
CA GLU A 34 -4.07 -10.09 -0.29
C GLU A 34 -2.82 -9.44 0.36
N GLU A 35 -1.65 -9.48 -0.32
CA GLU A 35 -0.46 -8.78 0.15
C GLU A 35 -0.69 -7.26 0.22
N VAL A 36 -1.36 -6.66 -0.79
CA VAL A 36 -1.71 -5.23 -0.79
C VAL A 36 -2.63 -4.90 0.36
N ASP A 37 -3.69 -5.68 0.57
CA ASP A 37 -4.67 -5.45 1.64
C ASP A 37 -4.03 -5.58 3.02
N ASN A 38 -3.16 -6.57 3.24
CA ASN A 38 -2.40 -6.73 4.47
C ASN A 38 -1.45 -5.55 4.75
N LYS A 39 -0.78 -5.02 3.72
CA LYS A 39 0.08 -3.84 3.87
C LYS A 39 -0.74 -2.60 4.19
N PHE A 40 -1.93 -2.45 3.61
CA PHE A 40 -2.83 -1.36 3.96
C PHE A 40 -3.34 -1.47 5.41
N ALA A 41 -3.73 -2.65 5.87
CA ALA A 41 -4.15 -2.88 7.25
C ALA A 41 -3.03 -2.52 8.25
N THR A 42 -1.76 -2.71 7.88
CA THR A 42 -0.61 -2.28 8.70
C THR A 42 -0.56 -0.75 8.81
N ILE A 43 -0.76 -0.01 7.71
CA ILE A 43 -0.85 1.46 7.74
C ILE A 43 -2.00 1.89 8.64
N ASP A 44 -3.17 1.28 8.48
CA ASP A 44 -4.37 1.62 9.25
C ASP A 44 -4.16 1.45 10.75
N THR A 45 -3.52 0.36 11.16
CA THR A 45 -3.16 0.12 12.56
C THR A 45 -2.23 1.21 13.11
N MET A 46 -1.27 1.70 12.33
CA MET A 46 -0.37 2.77 12.77
C MET A 46 -1.06 4.13 12.83
N LEU A 47 -1.97 4.41 11.88
CA LEU A 47 -2.79 5.62 11.88
C LEU A 47 -3.73 5.64 13.09
N GLN A 48 -4.37 4.52 13.42
CA GLN A 48 -5.18 4.39 14.60
C GLN A 48 -4.38 4.66 15.87
N ARG A 49 -3.19 4.03 16.01
CA ARG A 49 -2.30 4.28 17.15
C ARG A 49 -1.93 5.76 17.26
N ARG A 50 -1.64 6.42 16.15
CA ARG A 50 -1.34 7.86 16.12
C ARG A 50 -2.54 8.67 16.62
N ALA A 51 -3.74 8.38 16.13
CA ALA A 51 -4.98 9.04 16.56
C ALA A 51 -5.28 8.83 18.05
N ASP A 52 -4.92 7.67 18.61
CA ASP A 52 -5.15 7.34 20.03
C ASP A 52 -4.19 8.07 20.99
N LEU A 53 -3.03 8.52 20.51
CA LEU A 53 -2.09 9.33 21.28
C LEU A 53 -2.55 10.79 21.43
N ILE A 54 -3.34 11.31 20.50
CA ILE A 54 -3.74 12.73 20.43
C ILE A 54 -4.49 13.21 21.69
N PRO A 55 -5.50 12.48 22.22
CA PRO A 55 -6.19 12.93 23.44
C PRO A 55 -5.24 13.15 24.62
N ASN A 56 -4.25 12.28 24.81
CA ASN A 56 -3.28 12.40 25.87
C ASN A 56 -2.37 13.62 25.67
N LEU A 57 -1.93 13.87 24.43
CA LEU A 57 -1.17 15.05 24.06
C LEU A 57 -1.96 16.33 24.33
N VAL A 58 -3.21 16.40 23.86
CA VAL A 58 -4.12 17.55 24.07
C VAL A 58 -4.33 17.81 25.55
N ASN A 59 -4.59 16.78 26.36
CA ASN A 59 -4.79 16.90 27.80
C ASN A 59 -3.51 17.41 28.50
N THR A 60 -2.34 16.93 28.06
CA THR A 60 -1.05 17.40 28.59
C THR A 60 -0.85 18.88 28.29
N VAL A 61 -1.10 19.32 27.05
CA VAL A 61 -0.99 20.74 26.64
C VAL A 61 -1.96 21.61 27.43
N LYS A 62 -3.25 21.21 27.55
CA LYS A 62 -4.28 21.92 28.31
C LYS A 62 -3.90 22.11 29.79
N GLY A 63 -3.11 21.23 30.36
CA GLY A 63 -2.62 21.35 31.74
C GLY A 63 -1.66 22.52 31.94
N TYR A 64 -1.05 23.05 30.88
CA TYR A 64 -0.08 24.16 30.92
C TYR A 64 -0.60 25.47 30.33
N THR A 65 -1.56 25.39 29.41
CA THR A 65 -2.14 26.57 28.75
C THR A 65 -3.57 26.35 28.31
N ASN A 66 -4.43 27.36 28.55
CA ASN A 66 -5.79 27.42 28.01
C ASN A 66 -5.93 28.50 26.92
N GLN A 67 -4.84 29.20 26.57
CA GLN A 67 -4.89 30.30 25.62
C GLN A 67 -4.80 29.83 24.18
N GLU A 68 -4.31 28.61 23.94
CA GLU A 68 -4.02 28.06 22.60
C GLU A 68 -5.19 27.19 22.06
N GLN A 69 -6.42 27.59 22.39
CA GLN A 69 -7.62 26.80 22.04
C GLN A 69 -7.72 26.50 20.53
N ALA A 70 -7.43 27.49 19.68
CA ALA A 70 -7.51 27.33 18.22
C ALA A 70 -6.57 26.23 17.69
N VAL A 71 -5.36 26.12 18.25
CA VAL A 71 -4.37 25.10 17.85
C VAL A 71 -4.79 23.72 18.37
N ILE A 72 -5.28 23.67 19.62
CA ILE A 72 -5.81 22.44 20.24
C ILE A 72 -7.01 21.92 19.46
N ASP A 73 -7.94 22.80 19.06
CA ASP A 73 -9.12 22.44 18.27
C ASP A 73 -8.69 21.93 16.88
N SER A 74 -7.73 22.60 16.23
CA SER A 74 -7.18 22.13 14.94
C SER A 74 -6.64 20.70 15.00
N VAL A 75 -5.91 20.35 16.06
CA VAL A 75 -5.39 18.96 16.26
C VAL A 75 -6.53 17.98 16.51
N THR A 76 -7.53 18.38 17.31
CA THR A 76 -8.69 17.55 17.63
C THR A 76 -9.54 17.27 16.40
N ASP A 77 -9.79 18.30 15.59
CA ASP A 77 -10.54 18.19 14.32
C ASP A 77 -9.82 17.32 13.29
N ALA A 78 -8.51 17.52 13.14
CA ALA A 78 -7.70 16.69 12.25
C ALA A 78 -7.71 15.20 12.68
N ARG A 79 -7.67 14.93 14.00
CA ARG A 79 -7.83 13.59 14.54
C ARG A 79 -9.22 13.02 14.20
N ALA A 80 -10.28 13.79 14.36
CA ALA A 80 -11.64 13.35 14.06
C ALA A 80 -11.80 13.01 12.57
N LYS A 81 -11.21 13.81 11.66
CA LYS A 81 -11.16 13.52 10.22
C LYS A 81 -10.44 12.22 9.93
N LEU A 82 -9.29 11.98 10.59
CA LEU A 82 -8.53 10.75 10.41
C LEU A 82 -9.32 9.52 10.87
N ALA A 83 -10.00 9.60 12.01
CA ALA A 83 -10.84 8.53 12.54
C ALA A 83 -12.08 8.25 11.66
N GLY A 84 -12.62 9.27 10.97
CA GLY A 84 -13.75 9.15 10.05
C GLY A 84 -13.40 8.75 8.62
N ALA A 85 -12.12 8.72 8.26
CA ALA A 85 -11.67 8.41 6.92
C ALA A 85 -11.80 6.90 6.60
N ASN A 86 -12.44 6.56 5.47
CA ASN A 86 -12.75 5.19 5.10
C ASN A 86 -11.96 4.69 3.89
N SER A 87 -11.45 5.58 3.04
CA SER A 87 -10.65 5.21 1.87
C SER A 87 -9.16 5.49 2.08
N VAL A 88 -8.31 4.79 1.30
CA VAL A 88 -6.84 5.02 1.31
C VAL A 88 -6.49 6.49 1.07
N GLY A 89 -7.18 7.13 0.12
CA GLY A 89 -6.97 8.54 -0.22
C GLY A 89 -7.40 9.48 0.90
N GLU A 90 -8.57 9.25 1.51
CA GLU A 90 -9.05 10.03 2.65
C GLU A 90 -8.10 9.91 3.85
N LYS A 91 -7.67 8.68 4.19
CA LYS A 91 -6.71 8.45 5.28
C LYS A 91 -5.38 9.16 5.02
N ALA A 92 -4.88 9.14 3.79
CA ALA A 92 -3.64 9.84 3.44
C ALA A 92 -3.76 11.35 3.60
N ASN A 93 -4.87 11.97 3.15
CA ASN A 93 -5.13 13.40 3.29
C ASN A 93 -5.34 13.80 4.76
N ALA A 94 -6.14 13.04 5.51
CA ALA A 94 -6.41 13.32 6.92
C ALA A 94 -5.15 13.20 7.79
N ASP A 95 -4.27 12.23 7.51
CA ASP A 95 -2.98 12.11 8.19
C ASP A 95 -2.03 13.27 7.87
N GLN A 96 -2.06 13.80 6.64
CA GLN A 96 -1.30 14.99 6.30
C GLN A 96 -1.84 16.24 7.01
N GLU A 97 -3.17 16.38 7.14
CA GLU A 97 -3.78 17.46 7.93
C GLU A 97 -3.38 17.34 9.41
N LEU A 98 -3.43 16.14 9.99
CA LEU A 98 -3.00 15.91 11.37
C LEU A 98 -1.52 16.23 11.57
N THR A 99 -0.65 15.87 10.64
CA THR A 99 0.77 16.22 10.67
C THR A 99 0.97 17.73 10.69
N SER A 100 0.22 18.46 9.86
CA SER A 100 0.28 19.93 9.81
C SER A 100 -0.19 20.58 11.12
N ALA A 101 -1.29 20.08 11.68
CA ALA A 101 -1.82 20.56 12.96
C ALA A 101 -0.86 20.28 14.13
N LEU A 102 -0.24 19.11 14.17
CA LEU A 102 0.77 18.77 15.16
C LEU A 102 2.03 19.65 15.06
N ASN A 103 2.49 19.95 13.85
CA ASN A 103 3.62 20.86 13.65
C ASN A 103 3.30 22.27 14.16
N ASN A 104 2.08 22.77 13.94
CA ASN A 104 1.64 24.05 14.48
C ASN A 104 1.63 24.03 16.02
N LEU A 105 1.14 22.91 16.61
CA LEU A 105 1.18 22.74 18.07
C LEU A 105 2.61 22.76 18.62
N LEU A 106 3.54 22.09 17.96
CA LEU A 106 4.95 22.08 18.37
C LEU A 106 5.57 23.48 18.33
N VAL A 107 5.25 24.29 17.33
CA VAL A 107 5.70 25.70 17.27
C VAL A 107 5.17 26.50 18.45
N VAL A 108 3.90 26.30 18.84
CA VAL A 108 3.33 26.98 20.02
C VAL A 108 3.99 26.53 21.32
N VAL A 109 4.28 25.26 21.46
CA VAL A 109 4.95 24.68 22.66
C VAL A 109 6.31 25.33 22.94
N GLU A 110 6.99 25.88 21.94
CA GLU A 110 8.25 26.63 22.13
C GLU A 110 8.08 27.81 23.08
N ASN A 111 6.88 28.39 23.19
CA ASN A 111 6.58 29.51 24.09
C ASN A 111 6.27 29.06 25.52
N TYR A 112 6.23 27.74 25.79
CA TYR A 112 5.89 27.15 27.08
C TYR A 112 7.01 26.22 27.59
N PRO A 113 8.10 26.74 28.13
CA PRO A 113 9.27 25.94 28.54
C PRO A 113 8.96 24.82 29.53
N ASP A 114 8.01 25.07 30.47
CA ASP A 114 7.62 24.07 31.47
C ASP A 114 6.87 22.87 30.82
N LEU A 115 6.03 23.14 29.81
CA LEU A 115 5.40 22.09 29.01
C LEU A 115 6.43 21.33 28.19
N LYS A 116 7.29 22.05 27.48
CA LYS A 116 8.34 21.47 26.63
C LYS A 116 9.27 20.54 27.40
N SER A 117 9.57 20.87 28.68
CA SER A 117 10.43 20.06 29.55
C SER A 117 9.67 18.97 30.32
N SER A 118 8.34 18.92 30.23
CA SER A 118 7.57 17.91 30.95
C SER A 118 7.82 16.52 30.39
N GLN A 119 8.06 15.54 31.26
CA GLN A 119 8.34 14.17 30.82
C GLN A 119 7.18 13.56 30.04
N ASN A 120 5.95 13.89 30.40
CA ASN A 120 4.77 13.40 29.69
C ASN A 120 4.71 13.91 28.25
N PHE A 121 5.01 15.21 28.04
CA PHE A 121 5.05 15.79 26.69
C PHE A 121 6.17 15.18 25.85
N ILE A 122 7.37 15.03 26.41
CA ILE A 122 8.52 14.43 25.74
C ILE A 122 8.18 13.01 25.30
N ASN A 123 7.69 12.16 26.20
CA ASN A 123 7.33 10.78 25.91
C ASN A 123 6.27 10.68 24.78
N LEU A 124 5.22 11.52 24.84
CA LEU A 124 4.16 11.53 23.82
C LEU A 124 4.68 12.02 22.46
N SER A 125 5.55 13.04 22.46
CA SER A 125 6.17 13.55 21.25
C SER A 125 7.07 12.51 20.59
N ASP A 126 7.87 11.80 21.38
CA ASP A 126 8.75 10.71 20.91
C ASP A 126 7.92 9.54 20.34
N GLU A 127 6.81 9.20 21.00
CA GLU A 127 5.92 8.14 20.53
C GLU A 127 5.21 8.52 19.23
N LEU A 128 4.78 9.79 19.10
CA LEU A 128 4.21 10.32 17.87
C LEU A 128 5.23 10.34 16.72
N ALA A 129 6.46 10.80 16.96
CA ALA A 129 7.53 10.76 15.97
C ALA A 129 7.90 9.33 15.57
N GLY A 130 7.94 8.41 16.52
CA GLY A 130 8.14 6.98 16.26
C GLY A 130 7.03 6.37 15.41
N THR A 131 5.78 6.76 15.64
CA THR A 131 4.63 6.30 14.87
C THR A 131 4.66 6.87 13.45
N GLU A 132 5.02 8.14 13.25
CA GLU A 132 5.22 8.75 11.92
C GLU A 132 6.24 7.97 11.09
N ASN A 133 7.39 7.64 11.67
CA ASN A 133 8.42 6.85 10.98
C ASN A 133 7.94 5.45 10.58
N ARG A 134 7.11 4.82 11.42
CA ARG A 134 6.50 3.51 11.10
C ARG A 134 5.45 3.64 9.99
N ILE A 135 4.64 4.71 9.98
CA ILE A 135 3.68 5.01 8.89
C ILE A 135 4.44 5.21 7.58
N ALA A 136 5.53 5.98 7.57
CA ALA A 136 6.35 6.19 6.38
C ALA A 136 6.91 4.88 5.82
N THR A 137 7.40 3.99 6.69
CA THR A 137 7.89 2.66 6.31
C THR A 137 6.75 1.79 5.76
N ALA A 138 5.60 1.74 6.45
CA ALA A 138 4.46 0.96 6.02
C ALA A 138 3.90 1.44 4.66
N ARG A 139 3.90 2.76 4.41
CA ARG A 139 3.53 3.34 3.10
C ARG A 139 4.47 2.90 1.98
N LYS A 140 5.78 2.84 2.24
CA LYS A 140 6.75 2.32 1.28
C LYS A 140 6.45 0.86 0.95
N ASP A 141 6.23 0.01 1.98
CA ASP A 141 5.92 -1.40 1.80
C ASP A 141 4.62 -1.61 1.01
N TYR A 142 3.59 -0.81 1.30
CA TYR A 142 2.32 -0.81 0.56
C TYR A 142 2.53 -0.46 -0.93
N ASN A 143 3.26 0.61 -1.20
CA ASN A 143 3.57 1.01 -2.57
C ASN A 143 4.35 -0.07 -3.34
N ASP A 144 5.26 -0.77 -2.67
CA ASP A 144 6.01 -1.88 -3.27
C ASP A 144 5.09 -3.09 -3.56
N ALA A 145 4.14 -3.41 -2.68
CA ALA A 145 3.13 -4.45 -2.90
C ALA A 145 2.20 -4.08 -4.08
N VAL A 146 1.68 -2.86 -4.14
CA VAL A 146 0.87 -2.34 -5.25
C VAL A 146 1.63 -2.42 -6.57
N LYS A 147 2.92 -2.07 -6.58
CA LYS A 147 3.77 -2.18 -7.78
C LYS A 147 3.92 -3.62 -8.27
N LYS A 148 4.12 -4.57 -7.36
CA LYS A 148 4.20 -6.02 -7.70
C LYS A 148 2.88 -6.50 -8.31
N TYR A 149 1.75 -6.19 -7.65
CA TYR A 149 0.40 -6.53 -8.10
C TYR A 149 0.12 -5.98 -9.50
N ASN A 150 0.33 -4.69 -9.71
CA ASN A 150 0.14 -4.05 -11.01
C ASN A 150 1.05 -4.64 -12.11
N THR A 151 2.29 -4.99 -11.76
CA THR A 151 3.23 -5.61 -12.69
C THR A 151 2.76 -7.00 -13.11
N LYS A 152 2.23 -7.80 -12.18
CA LYS A 152 1.68 -9.14 -12.47
C LYS A 152 0.49 -9.04 -13.42
N ILE A 153 -0.47 -8.16 -13.14
CA ILE A 153 -1.64 -7.95 -14.01
C ILE A 153 -1.23 -7.49 -15.42
N LYS A 154 -0.28 -6.56 -15.53
CA LYS A 154 0.21 -6.09 -16.83
C LYS A 154 0.85 -7.21 -17.64
N LYS A 155 1.65 -8.08 -17.00
CA LYS A 155 2.26 -9.24 -17.65
C LYS A 155 1.21 -10.25 -18.13
N GLU A 156 0.15 -10.46 -17.39
CA GLU A 156 -0.93 -11.38 -17.77
C GLU A 156 -1.79 -10.83 -18.91
N LYS A 157 -2.00 -9.52 -18.99
CA LYS A 157 -2.69 -8.87 -20.10
C LYS A 157 -1.87 -8.84 -21.41
N GLN A 158 -0.54 -8.97 -21.34
CA GLN A 158 0.35 -8.87 -22.52
C GLN A 158 0.90 -10.20 -23.11
N PRO A 159 0.59 -11.42 -22.65
CA PRO A 159 1.24 -12.62 -23.15
C PRO A 159 0.97 -12.91 -24.63
N LYS A 160 -0.19 -12.49 -25.16
CA LYS A 160 -0.62 -12.84 -26.52
C LYS A 160 0.06 -12.03 -27.63
N GLN A 161 0.51 -10.81 -27.40
CA GLN A 161 1.10 -9.98 -28.46
C GLN A 161 2.56 -10.32 -28.77
N LYS A 162 3.39 -10.59 -27.76
CA LYS A 162 4.83 -10.89 -27.99
C LYS A 162 5.06 -12.27 -28.59
N THR A 163 4.29 -13.29 -28.19
CA THR A 163 4.48 -14.66 -28.70
C THR A 163 3.98 -14.76 -30.14
N THR A 164 2.87 -14.12 -30.48
CA THR A 164 2.34 -14.13 -31.87
C THR A 164 3.25 -13.38 -32.82
N GLN A 165 3.81 -12.23 -32.41
CA GLN A 165 4.70 -11.43 -33.25
C GLN A 165 6.04 -12.14 -33.48
N LYS A 166 6.61 -12.80 -32.45
CA LYS A 166 7.86 -13.57 -32.60
C LYS A 166 7.67 -14.81 -33.48
N SER A 167 6.57 -15.56 -33.32
CA SER A 167 6.28 -16.75 -34.15
C SER A 167 5.94 -16.40 -35.61
N VAL A 168 5.31 -15.26 -35.85
CA VAL A 168 5.02 -14.78 -37.21
C VAL A 168 6.31 -14.33 -37.91
N VAL A 169 7.18 -13.60 -37.21
CA VAL A 169 8.46 -13.15 -37.75
C VAL A 169 9.40 -14.34 -38.03
N GLU A 170 9.48 -15.33 -37.14
CA GLU A 170 10.27 -16.56 -37.39
C GLU A 170 9.72 -17.37 -38.57
N LYS A 171 8.40 -17.51 -38.69
CA LYS A 171 7.80 -18.16 -39.89
C LYS A 171 8.09 -17.40 -41.17
N PHE A 172 7.98 -16.07 -41.16
CA PHE A 172 8.33 -15.24 -42.32
C PHE A 172 9.80 -15.40 -42.73
N TYR A 173 10.73 -15.47 -41.77
CA TYR A 173 12.16 -15.69 -42.01
C TYR A 173 12.43 -17.08 -42.63
N ILE A 174 11.75 -18.12 -42.16
CA ILE A 174 11.88 -19.50 -42.69
C ILE A 174 11.30 -19.57 -44.12
N TYR A 175 10.17 -18.93 -44.38
CA TYR A 175 9.58 -18.88 -45.73
C TYR A 175 10.42 -18.05 -46.71
N ALA A 176 11.01 -16.94 -46.27
CA ALA A 176 11.88 -16.11 -47.08
C ALA A 176 13.19 -16.84 -47.46
N THR A 177 13.78 -17.63 -46.53
CA THR A 177 14.96 -18.45 -46.80
C THR A 177 14.72 -19.66 -47.67
N LEU A 178 13.49 -20.20 -47.71
CA LEU A 178 13.07 -21.31 -48.58
C LEU A 178 12.77 -20.86 -50.02
N LEU A 179 12.35 -19.59 -50.19
CA LEU A 179 12.04 -19.03 -51.53
C LEU A 179 13.24 -18.46 -52.27
N CYS A 180 14.38 -18.25 -51.55
CA CYS A 180 15.64 -17.79 -52.15
C CYS A 180 16.63 -18.92 -52.49
N ARG A 181 16.22 -20.19 -52.44
CA ARG A 181 16.93 -21.36 -52.93
C ARG A 181 16.19 -21.98 -54.06
#